data_7e3c30d78cf4f0a7d36feaedf1475cfa
#
_entry.id   7e3c30d78cf4f0a7d36feaedf1475cfa
#
_cell.length_a   1.000
_cell.length_b   1.000
_cell.length_c   1.000
_cell.angle_alpha   90.00
_cell.angle_beta   90.00
_cell.angle_gamma   90.00
#
_symmetry.space_group_name_H-M   'P 1'
#
loop_
_entity.id
_entity.type
_entity.pdbx_description
1 polymer ?
#
loop_
_entity_poly.entity_id
_entity_poly.type
_entity_poly.pdbx_seq_one_letter_code
_entity_poly.pdbx_strand_id
1 'polypeptide(L)'
;MGIRERLSGNEAVSYAIKQINPDVMPAFPITPSTEIPQFISTYISNGEIDTEFIPVESEHSAMSAAIGASAAGCRVLTATSSCGMALMWEELYVAASNRLPIALALVNRALSGPININCDHSDSMGARDTGWLQIYAENNQEAYDNFVQAYRIAEHKDVRLPIMICQDGFITSHAVENIELLEDDKVKAFVGEYNPEQYLLNPKMPMAVGPYATSPFYMESKMNQNEAMKNAKQVILDVADDFAKISGRQYGFFEEYKLEDAD
;
A
#
# COMPACT_ATOMS: atom_id res chain seq x y z
N MET A 1 -24.08 -11.36 -0.41
CA MET A 1 -23.17 -12.50 -0.73
C MET A 1 -22.04 -11.93 -1.53
N GLY A 2 -20.79 -12.28 -1.22
CA GLY A 2 -19.65 -11.84 -2.01
C GLY A 2 -19.61 -12.54 -3.37
N ILE A 3 -18.92 -11.94 -4.34
CA ILE A 3 -18.69 -12.51 -5.67
C ILE A 3 -17.54 -13.49 -5.55
N ARG A 4 -17.75 -14.76 -5.92
CA ARG A 4 -16.69 -15.78 -5.90
C ARG A 4 -15.98 -15.79 -7.23
N GLU A 5 -14.67 -15.58 -7.19
CA GLU A 5 -13.79 -15.56 -8.36
C GLU A 5 -12.55 -16.45 -8.13
N ARG A 6 -11.86 -16.76 -9.23
CA ARG A 6 -10.58 -17.46 -9.23
C ARG A 6 -9.53 -16.50 -9.73
N LEU A 7 -8.73 -15.97 -8.82
CA LEU A 7 -7.75 -14.96 -9.13
C LEU A 7 -6.38 -15.33 -8.56
N SER A 8 -5.33 -14.91 -9.25
CA SER A 8 -3.98 -14.87 -8.68
C SER A 8 -3.89 -13.72 -7.65
N GLY A 9 -2.84 -13.73 -6.83
CA GLY A 9 -2.64 -12.63 -5.87
C GLY A 9 -2.47 -11.27 -6.56
N ASN A 10 -1.77 -11.22 -7.70
CA ASN A 10 -1.64 -9.99 -8.48
C ASN A 10 -2.98 -9.52 -9.07
N GLU A 11 -3.81 -10.46 -9.56
CA GLU A 11 -5.17 -10.14 -10.01
C GLU A 11 -6.06 -9.66 -8.87
N ALA A 12 -5.98 -10.30 -7.70
CA ALA A 12 -6.75 -9.96 -6.51
C ALA A 12 -6.43 -8.54 -6.02
N VAL A 13 -5.15 -8.19 -5.90
CA VAL A 13 -4.69 -6.83 -5.57
C VAL A 13 -5.14 -5.83 -6.64
N SER A 14 -4.99 -6.16 -7.92
CA SER A 14 -5.40 -5.29 -9.02
C SER A 14 -6.91 -5.05 -9.02
N TYR A 15 -7.70 -6.05 -8.66
CA TYR A 15 -9.14 -5.90 -8.54
C TYR A 15 -9.52 -4.99 -7.36
N ALA A 16 -8.85 -5.12 -6.21
CA ALA A 16 -9.03 -4.18 -5.10
C ALA A 16 -8.70 -2.73 -5.51
N ILE A 17 -7.59 -2.53 -6.23
CA ILE A 17 -7.19 -1.23 -6.77
C ILE A 17 -8.27 -0.68 -7.73
N LYS A 18 -8.81 -1.51 -8.62
CA LYS A 18 -9.92 -1.15 -9.50
C LYS A 18 -11.12 -0.63 -8.72
N GLN A 19 -11.52 -1.34 -7.66
CA GLN A 19 -12.68 -0.96 -6.85
C GLN A 19 -12.47 0.34 -6.06
N ILE A 20 -11.23 0.59 -5.64
CA ILE A 20 -10.84 1.82 -4.92
C ILE A 20 -10.76 3.01 -5.89
N ASN A 21 -10.29 2.78 -7.12
CA ASN A 21 -10.08 3.79 -8.15
C ASN A 21 -9.25 4.99 -7.63
N PRO A 22 -7.98 4.77 -7.25
CA PRO A 22 -7.10 5.85 -6.79
C PRO A 22 -6.80 6.87 -7.91
N ASP A 23 -6.38 8.09 -7.54
CA ASP A 23 -6.19 9.16 -8.53
C ASP A 23 -4.99 8.94 -9.45
N VAL A 24 -3.87 8.43 -8.91
CA VAL A 24 -2.60 8.36 -9.65
C VAL A 24 -1.84 7.07 -9.36
N MET A 25 -1.30 6.44 -10.41
CA MET A 25 -0.37 5.31 -10.31
C MET A 25 0.88 5.55 -11.18
N PRO A 26 1.96 6.11 -10.63
CA PRO A 26 3.27 6.03 -11.27
C PRO A 26 3.81 4.61 -11.16
N ALA A 27 4.35 4.06 -12.24
CA ALA A 27 4.83 2.68 -12.23
C ALA A 27 6.02 2.43 -13.16
N PHE A 28 6.92 1.56 -12.70
CA PHE A 28 7.94 0.91 -13.48
C PHE A 28 7.85 -0.60 -13.26
N PRO A 29 7.70 -1.42 -14.32
CA PRO A 29 7.43 -2.85 -14.18
C PRO A 29 8.67 -3.64 -13.74
N ILE A 30 8.52 -4.48 -12.71
CA ILE A 30 9.53 -5.44 -12.27
C ILE A 30 8.87 -6.76 -11.87
N THR A 31 9.46 -7.89 -12.27
CA THR A 31 9.02 -9.24 -11.88
C THR A 31 9.18 -9.45 -10.36
N PRO A 32 8.18 -10.03 -9.65
CA PRO A 32 6.89 -10.57 -10.13
C PRO A 32 5.68 -9.63 -9.98
N SER A 33 5.87 -8.33 -9.73
CA SER A 33 4.79 -7.35 -9.61
C SER A 33 4.25 -6.83 -10.95
N THR A 34 4.87 -7.19 -12.08
CA THR A 34 4.59 -6.63 -13.43
C THR A 34 3.12 -6.70 -13.84
N GLU A 35 2.40 -7.76 -13.43
CA GLU A 35 1.00 -7.93 -13.79
C GLU A 35 0.10 -6.86 -13.18
N ILE A 36 0.43 -6.33 -11.99
CA ILE A 36 -0.39 -5.29 -11.33
C ILE A 36 -0.51 -4.04 -12.22
N PRO A 37 0.58 -3.36 -12.64
CA PRO A 37 0.44 -2.22 -13.55
C PRO A 37 -0.16 -2.59 -14.91
N GLN A 38 0.01 -3.83 -15.39
CA GLN A 38 -0.62 -4.30 -16.63
C GLN A 38 -2.15 -4.38 -16.51
N PHE A 39 -2.67 -4.97 -15.42
CA PHE A 39 -4.11 -5.01 -15.17
C PHE A 39 -4.69 -3.61 -14.99
N ILE A 40 -4.04 -2.74 -14.23
CA ILE A 40 -4.50 -1.36 -14.03
C ILE A 40 -4.54 -0.61 -15.37
N SER A 41 -3.49 -0.70 -16.19
CA SER A 41 -3.48 -0.12 -17.55
C SER A 41 -4.61 -0.65 -18.43
N THR A 42 -4.97 -1.93 -18.27
CA THR A 42 -6.08 -2.54 -18.99
C THR A 42 -7.43 -1.97 -18.53
N TYR A 43 -7.66 -1.86 -17.22
CA TYR A 43 -8.89 -1.26 -16.66
C TYR A 43 -9.08 0.18 -17.11
N ILE A 44 -8.01 0.97 -17.14
CA ILE A 44 -8.02 2.34 -17.63
C ILE A 44 -8.38 2.38 -19.13
N SER A 45 -7.73 1.55 -19.94
CA SER A 45 -7.95 1.48 -21.38
C SER A 45 -9.40 1.07 -21.74
N ASN A 46 -10.02 0.27 -20.88
CA ASN A 46 -11.41 -0.15 -20.99
C ASN A 46 -12.40 0.91 -20.46
N GLY A 47 -11.93 1.97 -19.83
CA GLY A 47 -12.78 2.98 -19.19
C GLY A 47 -13.46 2.50 -17.90
N GLU A 48 -12.87 1.53 -17.21
CA GLU A 48 -13.39 0.96 -15.97
C GLU A 48 -12.98 1.76 -14.73
N ILE A 49 -11.86 2.48 -14.81
CA ILE A 49 -11.33 3.39 -13.77
C ILE A 49 -10.75 4.64 -14.40
N ASP A 50 -10.64 5.71 -13.60
CA ASP A 50 -10.17 7.03 -14.01
C ASP A 50 -8.73 7.33 -13.53
N THR A 51 -8.04 6.35 -12.96
CA THR A 51 -6.68 6.49 -12.44
C THR A 51 -5.72 7.01 -13.51
N GLU A 52 -4.99 8.08 -13.24
CA GLU A 52 -3.90 8.55 -14.10
C GLU A 52 -2.68 7.61 -13.98
N PHE A 53 -2.41 6.85 -15.03
CA PHE A 53 -1.28 5.92 -15.08
C PHE A 53 -0.06 6.61 -15.68
N ILE A 54 1.03 6.73 -14.91
CA ILE A 54 2.24 7.43 -15.31
C ILE A 54 3.40 6.43 -15.45
N PRO A 55 3.69 5.93 -16.68
CA PRO A 55 4.88 5.11 -16.88
C PRO A 55 6.14 5.97 -16.73
N VAL A 56 7.07 5.50 -15.92
CA VAL A 56 8.33 6.18 -15.61
C VAL A 56 9.53 5.30 -15.99
N GLU A 57 10.74 5.84 -15.95
CA GLU A 57 11.96 5.13 -16.38
C GLU A 57 12.66 4.34 -15.28
N SER A 58 12.21 4.49 -14.01
CA SER A 58 12.76 3.75 -12.86
C SER A 58 11.81 3.73 -11.66
N GLU A 59 12.04 2.82 -10.73
CA GLU A 59 11.28 2.74 -9.48
C GLU A 59 11.51 3.97 -8.60
N HIS A 60 12.71 4.56 -8.63
CA HIS A 60 13.01 5.81 -7.92
C HIS A 60 12.10 6.93 -8.45
N SER A 61 11.97 7.08 -9.77
CA SER A 61 11.06 8.06 -10.36
C SER A 61 9.59 7.76 -10.07
N ALA A 62 9.20 6.47 -9.97
CA ALA A 62 7.85 6.09 -9.59
C ALA A 62 7.51 6.60 -8.18
N MET A 63 8.38 6.36 -7.21
CA MET A 63 8.15 6.82 -5.84
C MET A 63 8.24 8.35 -5.72
N SER A 64 9.17 9.00 -6.42
CA SER A 64 9.26 10.47 -6.47
C SER A 64 7.98 11.11 -7.01
N ALA A 65 7.42 10.55 -8.10
CA ALA A 65 6.14 11.00 -8.66
C ALA A 65 4.96 10.74 -7.69
N ALA A 66 4.96 9.57 -7.02
CA ALA A 66 3.96 9.24 -5.99
C ALA A 66 3.99 10.23 -4.81
N ILE A 67 5.19 10.62 -4.34
CA ILE A 67 5.38 11.63 -3.30
C ILE A 67 4.79 12.97 -3.74
N GLY A 68 5.10 13.41 -4.97
CA GLY A 68 4.58 14.67 -5.51
C GLY A 68 3.05 14.67 -5.62
N ALA A 69 2.46 13.61 -6.15
CA ALA A 69 1.02 13.47 -6.28
C ALA A 69 0.31 13.40 -4.92
N SER A 70 0.84 12.62 -3.97
CA SER A 70 0.29 12.53 -2.61
C SER A 70 0.39 13.86 -1.87
N ALA A 71 1.51 14.58 -2.02
CA ALA A 71 1.67 15.93 -1.47
C ALA A 71 0.67 16.92 -2.07
N ALA A 72 0.31 16.76 -3.34
CA ALA A 72 -0.71 17.57 -4.02
C ALA A 72 -2.14 17.27 -3.57
N GLY A 73 -2.35 16.19 -2.79
CA GLY A 73 -3.66 15.82 -2.23
C GLY A 73 -4.34 14.66 -2.93
N CYS A 74 -3.64 13.95 -3.82
CA CYS A 74 -4.15 12.78 -4.53
C CYS A 74 -4.04 11.50 -3.69
N ARG A 75 -4.95 10.56 -3.93
CA ARG A 75 -4.83 9.17 -3.49
C ARG A 75 -3.92 8.41 -4.47
N VAL A 76 -2.82 7.88 -3.98
CA VAL A 76 -1.72 7.39 -4.83
C VAL A 76 -1.33 5.97 -4.47
N LEU A 77 -0.95 5.19 -5.48
CA LEU A 77 -0.30 3.91 -5.31
C LEU A 77 0.88 3.73 -6.27
N THR A 78 1.72 2.76 -5.97
CA THR A 78 2.66 2.16 -6.91
C THR A 78 2.84 0.68 -6.60
N ALA A 79 3.55 -0.06 -7.46
CA ALA A 79 3.85 -1.47 -7.27
C ALA A 79 5.31 -1.75 -7.60
N THR A 80 5.95 -2.61 -6.81
CA THR A 80 7.36 -2.99 -7.02
C THR A 80 7.72 -4.32 -6.38
N SER A 81 8.99 -4.71 -6.51
CA SER A 81 9.60 -5.92 -5.97
C SER A 81 11.10 -5.74 -5.79
N SER A 82 11.74 -6.45 -4.84
CA SER A 82 13.19 -6.68 -4.80
C SER A 82 14.06 -5.43 -5.01
N CYS A 83 14.90 -5.46 -6.06
CA CYS A 83 15.81 -4.37 -6.40
C CYS A 83 15.07 -3.06 -6.73
N GLY A 84 13.82 -3.12 -7.20
CA GLY A 84 13.00 -1.93 -7.37
C GLY A 84 12.68 -1.26 -6.04
N MET A 85 12.37 -2.06 -5.00
CA MET A 85 12.22 -1.56 -3.64
C MET A 85 13.53 -0.93 -3.12
N ALA A 86 14.65 -1.57 -3.39
CA ALA A 86 15.97 -1.05 -3.00
C ALA A 86 16.31 0.26 -3.74
N LEU A 87 15.92 0.39 -5.01
CA LEU A 87 16.18 1.61 -5.80
C LEU A 87 15.38 2.81 -5.32
N MET A 88 14.18 2.62 -4.76
CA MET A 88 13.38 3.71 -4.17
C MET A 88 13.68 3.98 -2.68
N TRP A 89 14.77 3.43 -2.13
CA TRP A 89 15.08 3.42 -0.70
C TRP A 89 15.01 4.79 -0.01
N GLU A 90 15.70 5.81 -0.55
CA GLU A 90 15.70 7.13 0.09
C GLU A 90 14.33 7.78 0.06
N GLU A 91 13.56 7.55 -1.00
CA GLU A 91 12.21 8.08 -1.19
C GLU A 91 11.22 7.51 -0.16
N LEU A 92 11.46 6.30 0.34
CA LEU A 92 10.64 5.73 1.40
C LEU A 92 10.71 6.58 2.68
N TYR A 93 11.91 7.03 3.06
CA TYR A 93 12.07 7.93 4.21
C TYR A 93 11.42 9.29 3.98
N VAL A 94 11.52 9.80 2.74
CA VAL A 94 10.89 11.08 2.37
C VAL A 94 9.36 10.97 2.47
N ALA A 95 8.74 9.93 1.92
CA ALA A 95 7.30 9.70 2.01
C ALA A 95 6.81 9.62 3.46
N ALA A 96 7.47 8.81 4.28
CA ALA A 96 7.08 8.61 5.68
C ALA A 96 7.27 9.87 6.55
N SER A 97 8.38 10.59 6.37
CA SER A 97 8.67 11.80 7.14
C SER A 97 7.73 12.97 6.80
N ASN A 98 7.25 13.02 5.56
CA ASN A 98 6.25 14.01 5.12
C ASN A 98 4.81 13.54 5.39
N ARG A 99 4.61 12.39 6.01
CA ARG A 99 3.29 11.87 6.39
C ARG A 99 2.34 11.73 5.20
N LEU A 100 2.86 11.19 4.08
CA LEU A 100 2.14 10.99 2.83
C LEU A 100 1.54 9.57 2.78
N PRO A 101 0.22 9.43 2.73
CA PRO A 101 -0.46 8.12 2.78
C PRO A 101 -0.44 7.43 1.40
N ILE A 102 0.74 7.02 0.97
CA ILE A 102 0.95 6.30 -0.30
C ILE A 102 0.75 4.80 -0.05
N ALA A 103 -0.01 4.11 -0.90
CA ALA A 103 -0.09 2.67 -0.88
C ALA A 103 0.94 2.05 -1.83
N LEU A 104 1.61 0.98 -1.39
CA LEU A 104 2.56 0.22 -2.19
C LEU A 104 2.13 -1.25 -2.22
N ALA A 105 1.87 -1.77 -3.42
CA ALA A 105 1.73 -3.20 -3.63
C ALA A 105 3.14 -3.80 -3.79
N LEU A 106 3.62 -4.46 -2.74
CA LEU A 106 4.95 -5.06 -2.73
C LEU A 106 4.84 -6.57 -2.94
N VAL A 107 5.32 -7.04 -4.08
CA VAL A 107 5.40 -8.46 -4.37
C VAL A 107 6.81 -8.94 -4.01
N ASN A 108 6.94 -9.54 -2.83
CA ASN A 108 8.22 -9.87 -2.22
C ASN A 108 9.08 -10.78 -3.09
N ARG A 109 10.31 -10.37 -3.31
CA ARG A 109 11.32 -11.09 -4.07
C ARG A 109 12.69 -10.83 -3.46
N ALA A 110 13.55 -11.86 -3.43
CA ALA A 110 14.93 -11.78 -2.96
C ALA A 110 15.70 -10.59 -3.60
N LEU A 111 16.46 -9.86 -2.80
CA LEU A 111 17.44 -8.89 -3.29
C LEU A 111 18.55 -9.61 -4.05
N SER A 112 19.09 -8.96 -5.08
CA SER A 112 20.15 -9.52 -5.90
C SER A 112 21.45 -9.66 -5.14
N GLY A 113 22.16 -10.77 -5.43
CA GLY A 113 23.47 -11.06 -4.94
C GLY A 113 23.67 -12.55 -4.58
N PRO A 114 23.47 -13.51 -5.52
CA PRO A 114 23.13 -13.44 -6.95
C PRO A 114 21.67 -13.07 -7.21
N ILE A 115 21.32 -12.83 -8.47
CA ILE A 115 19.93 -12.59 -8.84
C ILE A 115 19.08 -13.83 -8.58
N ASN A 116 17.95 -13.63 -7.90
CA ASN A 116 16.96 -14.66 -7.62
C ASN A 116 15.57 -14.02 -7.73
N ILE A 117 14.66 -14.66 -8.46
CA ILE A 117 13.31 -14.14 -8.66
C ILE A 117 12.28 -14.74 -7.69
N ASN A 118 12.67 -15.73 -6.88
CA ASN A 118 11.78 -16.36 -5.92
C ASN A 118 11.48 -15.46 -4.72
N CYS A 119 10.43 -15.80 -4.00
CA CYS A 119 10.04 -15.08 -2.80
C CYS A 119 11.13 -15.11 -1.73
N ASP A 120 11.32 -13.94 -1.15
CA ASP A 120 12.16 -13.69 0.02
C ASP A 120 11.78 -12.30 0.54
N HIS A 121 11.73 -12.12 1.85
CA HIS A 121 11.32 -10.84 2.45
C HIS A 121 12.48 -9.86 2.68
N SER A 122 13.65 -10.09 2.10
CA SER A 122 14.81 -9.18 2.26
C SER A 122 14.54 -7.76 1.76
N ASP A 123 13.67 -7.60 0.74
CA ASP A 123 13.26 -6.31 0.22
C ASP A 123 12.43 -5.52 1.25
N SER A 124 11.35 -6.08 1.77
CA SER A 124 10.51 -5.43 2.79
C SER A 124 11.22 -5.31 4.14
N MET A 125 11.98 -6.33 4.56
CA MET A 125 12.75 -6.27 5.80
C MET A 125 13.86 -5.21 5.75
N GLY A 126 14.45 -5.00 4.58
CA GLY A 126 15.34 -3.88 4.37
C GLY A 126 14.66 -2.53 4.67
N ALA A 127 13.39 -2.38 4.38
CA ALA A 127 12.62 -1.15 4.56
C ALA A 127 11.96 -0.98 5.95
N ARG A 128 12.14 -1.92 6.89
CA ARG A 128 11.46 -1.90 8.21
C ARG A 128 11.64 -0.61 9.03
N ASP A 129 12.76 0.06 8.86
CA ASP A 129 13.10 1.27 9.63
C ASP A 129 12.71 2.58 8.90
N THR A 130 12.08 2.49 7.73
CA THR A 130 11.75 3.66 6.90
C THR A 130 10.54 4.46 7.39
N GLY A 131 9.73 3.88 8.27
CA GLY A 131 8.51 4.50 8.79
C GLY A 131 7.25 4.15 8.00
N TRP A 132 7.32 3.16 7.14
CA TRP A 132 6.18 2.57 6.45
C TRP A 132 5.47 1.54 7.33
N LEU A 133 4.16 1.50 7.23
CA LEU A 133 3.38 0.38 7.73
C LEU A 133 3.56 -0.81 6.78
N GLN A 134 3.74 -2.01 7.32
CA GLN A 134 3.92 -3.24 6.54
C GLN A 134 2.87 -4.26 6.97
N ILE A 135 2.03 -4.69 6.02
CA ILE A 135 1.03 -5.74 6.24
C ILE A 135 1.32 -6.86 5.25
N TYR A 136 1.44 -8.08 5.76
CA TYR A 136 1.77 -9.27 4.98
C TYR A 136 0.53 -10.12 4.78
N ALA A 137 0.32 -10.57 3.55
CA ALA A 137 -0.76 -11.46 3.17
C ALA A 137 -0.24 -12.90 3.04
N GLU A 138 -0.92 -13.86 3.65
CA GLU A 138 -0.58 -15.28 3.57
C GLU A 138 -1.20 -15.98 2.36
N ASN A 139 -2.26 -15.39 1.79
CA ASN A 139 -3.02 -15.95 0.67
C ASN A 139 -3.64 -14.84 -0.18
N ASN A 140 -4.28 -15.21 -1.30
CA ASN A 140 -4.86 -14.24 -2.24
C ASN A 140 -6.06 -13.47 -1.66
N GLN A 141 -6.82 -14.10 -0.75
CA GLN A 141 -7.92 -13.43 -0.07
C GLN A 141 -7.40 -12.28 0.81
N GLU A 142 -6.35 -12.54 1.57
CA GLU A 142 -5.73 -11.52 2.40
C GLU A 142 -5.06 -10.42 1.58
N ALA A 143 -4.43 -10.76 0.46
CA ALA A 143 -3.86 -9.77 -0.44
C ALA A 143 -4.91 -8.76 -0.92
N TYR A 144 -6.09 -9.25 -1.31
CA TYR A 144 -7.24 -8.42 -1.67
C TYR A 144 -7.76 -7.62 -0.49
N ASP A 145 -8.07 -8.28 0.62
CA ASP A 145 -8.71 -7.67 1.80
C ASP A 145 -7.81 -6.62 2.46
N ASN A 146 -6.52 -6.89 2.58
CA ASN A 146 -5.55 -5.97 3.14
C ASN A 146 -5.40 -4.73 2.25
N PHE A 147 -5.45 -4.88 0.91
CA PHE A 147 -5.37 -3.74 0.02
C PHE A 147 -6.62 -2.85 0.11
N VAL A 148 -7.81 -3.44 0.26
CA VAL A 148 -9.05 -2.69 0.50
C VAL A 148 -8.98 -1.87 1.79
N GLN A 149 -8.35 -2.40 2.85
CA GLN A 149 -8.18 -1.71 4.13
C GLN A 149 -7.07 -0.65 4.12
N ALA A 150 -6.09 -0.78 3.22
CA ALA A 150 -4.84 -0.01 3.23
C ALA A 150 -5.06 1.51 3.33
N TYR A 151 -5.95 2.06 2.51
CA TYR A 151 -6.16 3.52 2.49
C TYR A 151 -6.86 4.03 3.74
N ARG A 152 -7.84 3.30 4.30
CA ARG A 152 -8.45 3.69 5.57
C ARG A 152 -7.45 3.76 6.71
N ILE A 153 -6.46 2.87 6.70
CA ILE A 153 -5.38 2.87 7.69
C ILE A 153 -4.42 4.03 7.42
N ALA A 154 -3.91 4.12 6.19
CA ALA A 154 -2.89 5.09 5.81
C ALA A 154 -3.39 6.54 5.87
N GLU A 155 -4.62 6.81 5.44
CA GLU A 155 -5.24 8.13 5.38
C GLU A 155 -5.84 8.57 6.73
N HIS A 156 -5.93 7.69 7.73
CA HIS A 156 -6.50 8.04 9.03
C HIS A 156 -5.78 9.26 9.62
N LYS A 157 -6.55 10.23 10.13
CA LYS A 157 -6.03 11.53 10.61
C LYS A 157 -4.90 11.41 11.66
N ASP A 158 -4.95 10.39 12.50
CA ASP A 158 -3.98 10.15 13.57
C ASP A 158 -2.78 9.30 13.10
N VAL A 159 -2.84 8.77 11.87
CA VAL A 159 -1.80 7.94 11.24
C VAL A 159 -1.09 8.72 10.14
N ARG A 160 -1.73 8.94 9.00
CA ARG A 160 -1.13 9.59 7.82
C ARG A 160 0.29 9.11 7.55
N LEU A 161 0.44 7.80 7.37
CA LEU A 161 1.71 7.15 7.04
C LEU A 161 1.54 6.34 5.77
N PRO A 162 2.60 6.20 4.98
CA PRO A 162 2.57 5.30 3.84
C PRO A 162 2.48 3.84 4.31
N ILE A 163 1.88 3.00 3.48
CA ILE A 163 1.61 1.60 3.78
C ILE A 163 2.04 0.71 2.62
N MET A 164 2.67 -0.41 2.91
CA MET A 164 2.92 -1.46 1.93
C MET A 164 2.15 -2.73 2.29
N ILE A 165 1.47 -3.27 1.28
CA ILE A 165 0.82 -4.58 1.35
C ILE A 165 1.74 -5.56 0.64
N CYS A 166 2.28 -6.48 1.41
CA CYS A 166 3.28 -7.45 1.01
C CYS A 166 2.60 -8.77 0.67
N GLN A 167 2.98 -9.38 -0.44
CA GLN A 167 2.57 -10.73 -0.81
C GLN A 167 3.75 -11.51 -1.37
N ASP A 168 3.78 -12.81 -1.13
CA ASP A 168 4.86 -13.68 -1.58
C ASP A 168 4.92 -13.79 -3.10
N GLY A 169 6.08 -13.42 -3.68
CA GLY A 169 6.33 -13.52 -5.11
C GLY A 169 6.24 -14.96 -5.61
N PHE A 170 5.46 -15.17 -6.67
CA PHE A 170 5.09 -16.44 -7.28
C PHE A 170 4.20 -17.36 -6.41
N ILE A 171 4.46 -17.47 -5.11
CA ILE A 171 3.69 -18.35 -4.21
C ILE A 171 2.26 -17.81 -4.06
N THR A 172 2.08 -16.58 -3.63
CA THR A 172 0.78 -15.91 -3.54
C THR A 172 0.47 -15.18 -4.85
N SER A 173 1.42 -14.42 -5.37
CA SER A 173 1.17 -13.48 -6.47
C SER A 173 0.71 -14.13 -7.78
N HIS A 174 1.11 -15.38 -8.07
CA HIS A 174 0.80 -16.11 -9.29
C HIS A 174 -0.02 -17.41 -9.07
N ALA A 175 -0.15 -17.89 -7.83
CA ALA A 175 -1.05 -19.00 -7.55
C ALA A 175 -2.51 -18.55 -7.65
N VAL A 176 -3.35 -19.35 -8.27
CA VAL A 176 -4.78 -19.07 -8.44
C VAL A 176 -5.57 -19.72 -7.31
N GLU A 177 -6.29 -18.90 -6.57
CA GLU A 177 -7.14 -19.34 -5.46
C GLU A 177 -8.60 -18.91 -5.67
N ASN A 178 -9.51 -19.55 -4.96
CA ASN A 178 -10.89 -19.09 -4.90
C ASN A 178 -10.97 -17.99 -3.83
N ILE A 179 -11.36 -16.80 -4.22
CA ILE A 179 -11.53 -15.67 -3.33
C ILE A 179 -12.96 -15.14 -3.38
N GLU A 180 -13.35 -14.44 -2.34
CA GLU A 180 -14.64 -13.79 -2.22
C GLU A 180 -14.46 -12.27 -2.25
N LEU A 181 -14.82 -11.68 -3.38
CA LEU A 181 -14.78 -10.24 -3.60
C LEU A 181 -16.00 -9.56 -2.99
N LEU A 182 -15.82 -8.35 -2.52
CA LEU A 182 -16.93 -7.48 -2.13
C LEU A 182 -17.54 -6.80 -3.36
N GLU A 183 -18.82 -6.42 -3.26
CA GLU A 183 -19.46 -5.57 -4.26
C GLU A 183 -18.79 -4.20 -4.32
N ASP A 184 -18.69 -3.61 -5.52
CA ASP A 184 -17.99 -2.35 -5.77
C ASP A 184 -18.48 -1.21 -4.86
N ASP A 185 -19.80 -1.09 -4.70
CA ASP A 185 -20.42 -0.06 -3.87
C ASP A 185 -20.06 -0.21 -2.38
N LYS A 186 -19.86 -1.46 -1.90
CA LYS A 186 -19.44 -1.72 -0.54
C LYS A 186 -18.00 -1.29 -0.31
N VAL A 187 -17.10 -1.60 -1.28
CA VAL A 187 -15.70 -1.19 -1.20
C VAL A 187 -15.60 0.34 -1.26
N LYS A 188 -16.30 0.99 -2.20
CA LYS A 188 -16.34 2.45 -2.29
C LYS A 188 -16.85 3.10 -1.01
N ALA A 189 -17.94 2.58 -0.44
CA ALA A 189 -18.49 3.09 0.82
C ALA A 189 -17.55 2.87 2.01
N PHE A 190 -16.84 1.73 2.05
CA PHE A 190 -15.89 1.41 3.09
C PHE A 190 -14.64 2.27 3.03
N VAL A 191 -14.03 2.40 1.86
CA VAL A 191 -12.81 3.22 1.67
C VAL A 191 -13.12 4.71 1.80
N GLY A 192 -14.27 5.14 1.30
CA GLY A 192 -14.69 6.54 1.32
C GLY A 192 -13.90 7.44 0.37
N GLU A 193 -14.27 8.73 0.34
CA GLU A 193 -13.55 9.75 -0.42
C GLU A 193 -12.32 10.23 0.34
N TYR A 194 -11.23 10.49 -0.39
CA TYR A 194 -10.03 11.10 0.18
C TYR A 194 -10.15 12.61 0.13
N ASN A 195 -10.20 13.24 1.29
CA ASN A 195 -10.37 14.68 1.45
C ASN A 195 -9.38 15.21 2.49
N PRO A 196 -8.08 15.33 2.15
CA PRO A 196 -7.07 15.79 3.09
C PRO A 196 -7.31 17.27 3.46
N GLU A 197 -7.29 17.57 4.75
CA GLU A 197 -7.42 18.96 5.22
C GLU A 197 -6.24 19.82 4.76
N GLN A 198 -5.04 19.23 4.71
CA GLN A 198 -3.81 19.91 4.34
C GLN A 198 -3.13 19.18 3.18
N TYR A 199 -2.88 19.91 2.10
CA TYR A 199 -2.14 19.44 0.93
C TYR A 199 -1.47 20.62 0.22
N LEU A 200 -0.41 20.36 -0.52
CA LEU A 200 0.47 21.37 -1.10
C LEU A 200 -0.27 22.40 -1.98
N LEU A 201 -1.28 21.96 -2.72
CA LEU A 201 -2.03 22.81 -3.64
C LEU A 201 -3.24 23.52 -3.00
N ASN A 202 -3.40 23.44 -1.67
CA ASN A 202 -4.49 24.14 -0.98
C ASN A 202 -4.14 25.60 -0.71
N PRO A 203 -4.69 26.58 -1.47
CA PRO A 203 -4.34 28.01 -1.28
C PRO A 203 -4.89 28.59 0.03
N LYS A 204 -5.85 27.93 0.66
CA LYS A 204 -6.45 28.38 1.94
C LYS A 204 -5.62 27.98 3.15
N MET A 205 -4.84 26.91 3.01
CA MET A 205 -3.97 26.40 4.07
C MET A 205 -2.58 26.08 3.50
N PRO A 206 -1.77 27.09 3.19
CA PRO A 206 -0.46 26.88 2.57
C PRO A 206 0.45 26.09 3.51
N MET A 207 1.12 25.08 2.96
CA MET A 207 2.05 24.22 3.68
C MET A 207 3.33 24.01 2.87
N ALA A 208 4.39 23.64 3.55
CA ALA A 208 5.62 23.15 2.92
C ALA A 208 5.68 21.62 3.02
N VAL A 209 6.15 20.98 1.97
CA VAL A 209 6.43 19.54 1.94
C VAL A 209 7.93 19.37 1.73
N GLY A 210 8.59 18.53 2.52
CA GLY A 210 10.02 18.30 2.48
C GLY A 210 10.86 19.50 2.94
N PRO A 211 10.55 20.17 4.08
CA PRO A 211 11.34 21.29 4.57
C PRO A 211 12.75 20.83 4.99
N TYR A 212 13.72 21.73 4.81
CA TYR A 212 15.04 21.53 5.41
C TYR A 212 14.93 21.68 6.94
N ALA A 213 15.15 20.59 7.66
CA ALA A 213 15.12 20.59 9.12
C ALA A 213 16.54 20.69 9.69
N THR A 214 16.83 21.78 10.42
CA THR A 214 18.05 21.89 11.23
C THR A 214 17.97 20.99 12.47
N SER A 215 19.11 20.74 13.12
CA SER A 215 19.21 19.82 14.28
C SER A 215 18.12 20.00 15.35
N PRO A 216 17.71 21.21 15.76
CA PRO A 216 16.63 21.38 16.76
C PRO A 216 15.27 20.83 16.31
N PHE A 217 14.96 20.92 15.02
CA PHE A 217 13.62 20.57 14.49
C PHE A 217 13.52 19.13 13.95
N TYR A 218 14.65 18.48 13.66
CA TYR A 218 14.66 17.12 13.13
C TYR A 218 14.06 16.12 14.11
N MET A 219 14.40 16.24 15.41
CA MET A 219 13.88 15.38 16.46
C MET A 219 12.35 15.47 16.58
N GLU A 220 11.78 16.67 16.50
CA GLU A 220 10.33 16.89 16.57
C GLU A 220 9.60 16.19 15.40
N SER A 221 10.16 16.29 14.18
CA SER A 221 9.61 15.61 13.01
C SER A 221 9.60 14.09 13.20
N LYS A 222 10.69 13.51 13.73
CA LYS A 222 10.76 12.09 14.01
C LYS A 222 9.86 11.64 15.16
N MET A 223 9.67 12.47 16.17
CA MET A 223 8.72 12.20 17.24
C MET A 223 7.28 12.14 16.70
N ASN A 224 6.88 13.08 15.85
CA ASN A 224 5.56 13.08 15.22
C ASN A 224 5.33 11.81 14.36
N GLN A 225 6.33 11.37 13.61
CA GLN A 225 6.28 10.13 12.86
C GLN A 225 6.13 8.91 13.78
N ASN A 226 6.89 8.85 14.87
CA ASN A 226 6.84 7.77 15.85
C ASN A 226 5.48 7.71 16.58
N GLU A 227 4.88 8.84 16.89
CA GLU A 227 3.54 8.89 17.49
C GLU A 227 2.47 8.36 16.53
N ALA A 228 2.54 8.75 15.26
CA ALA A 228 1.69 8.18 14.23
C ALA A 228 1.82 6.66 14.10
N MET A 229 3.04 6.14 14.16
CA MET A 229 3.30 4.70 14.13
C MET A 229 2.69 3.98 15.35
N LYS A 230 2.69 4.60 16.53
CA LYS A 230 2.02 4.05 17.72
C LYS A 230 0.50 4.03 17.55
N ASN A 231 -0.07 5.13 17.04
CA ASN A 231 -1.51 5.26 16.81
C ASN A 231 -1.99 4.24 15.76
N ALA A 232 -1.16 3.92 14.78
CA ALA A 232 -1.49 2.95 13.73
C ALA A 232 -1.91 1.58 14.29
N LYS A 233 -1.40 1.16 15.44
CA LYS A 233 -1.79 -0.12 16.06
C LYS A 233 -3.30 -0.19 16.32
N GLN A 234 -3.87 0.82 16.96
CA GLN A 234 -5.29 0.81 17.24
C GLN A 234 -6.12 1.02 15.97
N VAL A 235 -5.67 1.90 15.08
CA VAL A 235 -6.37 2.17 13.81
C VAL A 235 -6.45 0.92 12.92
N ILE A 236 -5.40 0.11 12.86
CA ILE A 236 -5.42 -1.16 12.12
C ILE A 236 -6.52 -2.08 12.66
N LEU A 237 -6.63 -2.23 13.98
CA LEU A 237 -7.66 -3.08 14.60
C LEU A 237 -9.08 -2.52 14.37
N ASP A 238 -9.26 -1.21 14.54
CA ASP A 238 -10.56 -0.56 14.33
C ASP A 238 -11.03 -0.69 12.87
N VAL A 239 -10.10 -0.55 11.92
CA VAL A 239 -10.39 -0.74 10.49
C VAL A 239 -10.70 -2.20 10.18
N ALA A 240 -9.98 -3.16 10.79
CA ALA A 240 -10.26 -4.58 10.65
C ALA A 240 -11.64 -4.96 11.20
N ASP A 241 -12.03 -4.40 12.35
CA ASP A 241 -13.36 -4.59 12.93
C ASP A 241 -14.47 -4.01 12.04
N ASP A 242 -14.24 -2.86 11.42
CA ASP A 242 -15.18 -2.28 10.45
C ASP A 242 -15.24 -3.11 9.17
N PHE A 243 -14.10 -3.63 8.71
CA PHE A 243 -14.03 -4.51 7.55
C PHE A 243 -14.78 -5.83 7.79
N ALA A 244 -14.68 -6.40 8.99
CA ALA A 244 -15.40 -7.61 9.36
C ALA A 244 -16.94 -7.45 9.27
N LYS A 245 -17.48 -6.26 9.55
CA LYS A 245 -18.92 -5.98 9.45
C LYS A 245 -19.45 -6.07 8.01
N ILE A 246 -18.60 -5.78 7.02
CA ILE A 246 -19.01 -5.80 5.61
C ILE A 246 -18.60 -7.07 4.88
N SER A 247 -17.51 -7.71 5.29
CA SER A 247 -16.95 -8.90 4.66
C SER A 247 -17.29 -10.22 5.37
N GLY A 248 -17.51 -10.16 6.69
CA GLY A 248 -17.60 -11.34 7.55
C GLY A 248 -16.25 -11.96 7.89
N ARG A 249 -15.13 -11.36 7.44
CA ARG A 249 -13.75 -11.82 7.70
C ARG A 249 -13.09 -10.91 8.72
N GLN A 250 -12.60 -11.49 9.81
CA GLN A 250 -11.94 -10.76 10.90
C GLN A 250 -10.43 -10.86 10.75
N TYR A 251 -9.75 -9.72 10.86
CA TYR A 251 -8.29 -9.62 10.84
C TYR A 251 -7.76 -9.07 12.15
N GLY A 252 -6.50 -9.37 12.44
CA GLY A 252 -5.73 -8.87 13.58
C GLY A 252 -4.28 -8.60 13.18
N PHE A 253 -3.38 -8.54 14.15
CA PHE A 253 -1.94 -8.41 13.86
C PHE A 253 -1.30 -9.72 13.41
N PHE A 254 -1.91 -10.85 13.81
CA PHE A 254 -1.47 -12.20 13.51
C PHE A 254 -2.66 -13.14 13.66
N GLU A 255 -2.58 -14.29 13.01
CA GLU A 255 -3.54 -15.38 13.18
C GLU A 255 -3.02 -16.35 14.25
N GLU A 256 -3.89 -16.71 15.20
CA GLU A 256 -3.58 -17.68 16.24
C GLU A 256 -3.98 -19.08 15.80
N TYR A 257 -3.02 -20.01 15.82
CA TYR A 257 -3.27 -21.41 15.46
C TYR A 257 -2.73 -22.35 16.53
N LYS A 258 -3.61 -23.14 17.17
CA LYS A 258 -3.26 -24.14 18.17
C LYS A 258 -2.36 -23.63 19.29
N LEU A 259 -2.74 -22.50 19.91
CA LEU A 259 -2.00 -21.89 21.01
C LEU A 259 -2.43 -22.38 22.41
N GLU A 260 -3.46 -23.26 22.52
CA GLU A 260 -4.06 -23.66 23.80
C GLU A 260 -3.07 -24.36 24.74
N ASP A 261 -2.05 -25.00 24.19
CA ASP A 261 -1.01 -25.75 24.93
C ASP A 261 0.43 -25.37 24.49
N ALA A 262 0.57 -24.17 23.88
CA ALA A 262 1.87 -23.65 23.50
C ALA A 262 2.66 -23.14 24.73
N ASP A 263 3.96 -23.49 24.81
CA ASP A 263 4.90 -23.04 25.85
C ASP A 263 5.46 -21.63 25.56
#